data_f38e9a8d06bff17f7b668b78de74a4d0
#
_entry.id   f38e9a8d06bff17f7b668b78de74a4d0
#
_cell.length_a   1.000
_cell.length_b   1.000
_cell.length_c   1.000
_cell.angle_alpha   90.00
_cell.angle_beta   90.00
_cell.angle_gamma   90.00
#
_symmetry.space_group_name_H-M   'P 1'
#
loop_
_entity.id
_entity.type
_entity.pdbx_description
1 polymer ?
#
loop_
_entity_poly.entity_id
_entity_poly.type
_entity_poly.pdbx_seq_one_letter_code
_entity_poly.pdbx_strand_id
1 'polypeptide(L)'
;MRVVLDTNVLLAAFATHGLCEAVLEQALASHQLVLSEHILDEVGRHLAGKFRMPATRAREIVRFLREQAEVVEPARVGPGTVKDSTDLPVLGTASAGACDLLVTGDAEILRLREFTGIPIVSPRECYERFAR
;
A
#
# COMPACT_ATOMS: atom_id res chain seq x y z
N MET A 1 -7.58 6.04 -11.29
CA MET A 1 -6.99 6.77 -10.14
C MET A 1 -5.59 6.27 -9.84
N ARG A 2 -4.80 7.09 -9.21
CA ARG A 2 -3.48 6.74 -8.69
C ARG A 2 -3.66 6.33 -7.24
N VAL A 3 -3.27 5.11 -6.89
CA VAL A 3 -3.61 4.49 -5.61
C VAL A 3 -2.38 3.90 -4.97
N VAL A 4 -2.14 4.20 -3.70
CA VAL A 4 -1.12 3.51 -2.92
C VAL A 4 -1.80 2.56 -1.94
N LEU A 5 -1.33 1.33 -1.88
CA LEU A 5 -1.78 0.31 -0.94
C LEU A 5 -0.69 0.13 0.12
N ASP A 6 -1.08 0.29 1.38
CA ASP A 6 -0.17 0.08 2.50
C ASP A 6 0.33 -1.37 2.52
N THR A 7 1.47 -1.59 3.13
CA THR A 7 2.12 -2.90 3.25
C THR A 7 1.14 -3.99 3.70
N ASN A 8 0.36 -3.74 4.75
CA ASN A 8 -0.56 -4.75 5.29
C ASN A 8 -1.67 -5.13 4.31
N VAL A 9 -2.10 -4.20 3.47
CA VAL A 9 -3.11 -4.48 2.44
C VAL A 9 -2.50 -5.41 1.38
N LEU A 10 -1.28 -5.13 0.96
CA LEU A 10 -0.57 -5.97 0.00
C LEU A 10 -0.29 -7.36 0.55
N LEU A 11 0.15 -7.45 1.82
CA LEU A 11 0.38 -8.74 2.48
C LEU A 11 -0.90 -9.58 2.51
N ALA A 12 -2.01 -8.98 2.91
CA ALA A 12 -3.29 -9.68 2.95
C ALA A 12 -3.74 -10.12 1.56
N ALA A 13 -3.45 -9.31 0.54
CA ALA A 13 -3.82 -9.64 -0.84
C ALA A 13 -3.15 -10.94 -1.33
N PHE A 14 -1.89 -11.16 -0.93
CA PHE A 14 -1.15 -12.36 -1.33
C PHE A 14 -1.30 -13.53 -0.37
N ALA A 15 -1.67 -13.27 0.88
CA ALA A 15 -1.79 -14.31 1.91
C ALA A 15 -3.21 -14.87 2.06
N THR A 16 -4.22 -14.15 1.59
CA THR A 16 -5.63 -14.55 1.72
C THR A 16 -6.37 -14.34 0.41
N HIS A 17 -7.55 -14.95 0.32
CA HIS A 17 -8.45 -14.79 -0.83
C HIS A 17 -9.68 -14.02 -0.39
N GLY A 18 -9.52 -12.70 -0.25
CA GLY A 18 -10.59 -11.87 0.27
C GLY A 18 -10.58 -10.46 -0.29
N LEU A 19 -11.02 -9.54 0.53
CA LEU A 19 -11.22 -8.15 0.13
C LEU A 19 -9.94 -7.47 -0.38
N CYS A 20 -8.81 -7.68 0.31
CA CYS A 20 -7.55 -7.06 -0.11
C CYS A 20 -7.08 -7.59 -1.47
N GLU A 21 -7.27 -8.87 -1.75
CA GLU A 21 -6.97 -9.44 -3.06
C GLU A 21 -7.83 -8.77 -4.13
N ALA A 22 -9.13 -8.61 -3.88
CA ALA A 22 -10.03 -7.95 -4.81
C ALA A 22 -9.63 -6.49 -5.07
N VAL A 23 -9.24 -5.78 -4.02
CA VAL A 23 -8.76 -4.38 -4.15
C VAL A 23 -7.50 -4.33 -5.00
N LEU A 24 -6.54 -5.21 -4.76
CA LEU A 24 -5.30 -5.25 -5.55
C LEU A 24 -5.60 -5.56 -7.02
N GLU A 25 -6.43 -6.55 -7.28
CA GLU A 25 -6.82 -6.91 -8.66
C GLU A 25 -7.46 -5.74 -9.40
N GLN A 26 -8.36 -5.01 -8.73
CA GLN A 26 -9.00 -3.84 -9.30
C GLN A 26 -7.98 -2.72 -9.58
N ALA A 27 -7.08 -2.50 -8.64
CA ALA A 27 -6.04 -1.48 -8.80
C ALA A 27 -5.15 -1.80 -10.01
N LEU A 28 -4.77 -3.06 -10.16
CA LEU A 28 -3.92 -3.49 -11.28
C LEU A 28 -4.66 -3.44 -12.62
N ALA A 29 -5.95 -3.77 -12.63
CA ALA A 29 -6.73 -3.84 -13.88
C ALA A 29 -7.14 -2.47 -14.41
N SER A 30 -7.48 -1.53 -13.54
CA SER A 30 -8.19 -0.30 -13.95
C SER A 30 -7.62 0.99 -13.38
N HIS A 31 -6.59 0.93 -12.55
CA HIS A 31 -5.99 2.09 -11.89
C HIS A 31 -4.48 2.03 -11.99
N GLN A 32 -3.79 3.03 -11.49
CA GLN A 32 -2.34 3.03 -11.40
C GLN A 32 -1.92 2.77 -9.96
N LEU A 33 -1.29 1.63 -9.72
CA LEU A 33 -0.69 1.32 -8.42
C LEU A 33 0.59 2.15 -8.28
N VAL A 34 0.74 2.81 -7.14
CA VAL A 34 1.93 3.60 -6.79
C VAL A 34 2.54 3.00 -5.53
N LEU A 35 3.80 2.67 -5.56
CA LEU A 35 4.53 2.11 -4.41
C LEU A 35 5.87 2.80 -4.26
N SER A 36 6.61 2.43 -3.23
CA SER A 36 7.99 2.87 -3.00
C SER A 36 8.85 1.67 -2.63
N GLU A 37 10.17 1.81 -2.69
CA GLU A 37 11.07 0.75 -2.26
C GLU A 37 10.87 0.40 -0.79
N HIS A 38 10.51 1.38 0.04
CA HIS A 38 10.18 1.13 1.45
C HIS A 38 9.04 0.10 1.58
N ILE A 39 7.95 0.31 0.85
CA ILE A 39 6.80 -0.61 0.88
C ILE A 39 7.19 -1.98 0.30
N LEU A 40 7.90 -1.99 -0.82
CA LEU A 40 8.34 -3.24 -1.45
C LEU A 40 9.26 -4.05 -0.53
N ASP A 41 10.18 -3.39 0.18
CA ASP A 41 11.08 -4.04 1.14
C ASP A 41 10.30 -4.64 2.30
N GLU A 42 9.32 -3.91 2.83
CA GLU A 42 8.47 -4.41 3.92
C GLU A 42 7.67 -5.63 3.47
N VAL A 43 7.09 -5.58 2.29
CA VAL A 43 6.33 -6.70 1.73
C VAL A 43 7.22 -7.94 1.65
N GLY A 44 8.40 -7.81 1.07
CA GLY A 44 9.34 -8.93 0.91
C GLY A 44 9.75 -9.52 2.25
N ARG A 45 10.11 -8.68 3.21
CA ARG A 45 10.53 -9.14 4.54
C ARG A 45 9.42 -9.87 5.27
N HIS A 46 8.20 -9.33 5.25
CA HIS A 46 7.08 -9.93 5.98
C HIS A 46 6.56 -11.20 5.31
N LEU A 47 6.57 -11.28 3.97
CA LEU A 47 6.20 -12.52 3.28
C LEU A 47 7.14 -13.66 3.64
N ALA A 48 8.45 -13.41 3.62
CA ALA A 48 9.45 -14.43 3.97
C ALA A 48 9.48 -14.72 5.46
N GLY A 49 9.33 -13.72 6.31
CA GLY A 49 9.41 -13.84 7.75
C GLY A 49 8.09 -14.27 8.39
N LYS A 50 7.17 -13.33 8.55
CA LYS A 50 5.91 -13.55 9.26
C LYS A 50 5.04 -14.63 8.60
N PHE A 51 4.96 -14.64 7.28
CA PHE A 51 4.14 -15.58 6.52
C PHE A 51 4.90 -16.84 6.11
N ARG A 52 6.19 -16.92 6.43
CA ARG A 52 7.05 -18.09 6.16
C ARG A 52 7.03 -18.54 4.70
N MET A 53 6.87 -17.60 3.81
CA MET A 53 6.91 -17.88 2.40
C MET A 53 8.35 -18.19 1.96
N PRO A 54 8.57 -19.14 1.04
CA PRO A 54 9.92 -19.34 0.50
C PRO A 54 10.48 -18.02 -0.08
N ALA A 55 11.77 -17.77 0.18
CA ALA A 55 12.41 -16.51 -0.22
C ALA A 55 12.30 -16.26 -1.73
N THR A 56 12.38 -17.31 -2.55
CA THR A 56 12.23 -17.19 -4.00
C THR A 56 10.85 -16.70 -4.38
N ARG A 57 9.81 -17.22 -3.71
CA ARG A 57 8.43 -16.82 -3.96
C ARG A 57 8.19 -15.37 -3.53
N ALA A 58 8.71 -14.98 -2.37
CA ALA A 58 8.60 -13.60 -1.89
C ALA A 58 9.25 -12.63 -2.88
N ARG A 59 10.42 -12.98 -3.41
CA ARG A 59 11.11 -12.15 -4.42
C ARG A 59 10.32 -12.03 -5.72
N GLU A 60 9.67 -13.09 -6.14
CA GLU A 60 8.82 -13.07 -7.34
C GLU A 60 7.65 -12.11 -7.17
N ILE A 61 7.02 -12.12 -5.99
CA ILE A 61 5.91 -11.21 -5.70
C ILE A 61 6.39 -9.76 -5.69
N VAL A 62 7.52 -9.48 -5.05
CA VAL A 62 8.08 -8.12 -5.02
C VAL A 62 8.43 -7.66 -6.44
N ARG A 63 9.02 -8.53 -7.25
CA ARG A 63 9.32 -8.21 -8.65
C ARG A 63 8.04 -7.89 -9.43
N PHE A 64 7.02 -8.72 -9.27
CA PHE A 64 5.73 -8.50 -9.92
C PHE A 64 5.15 -7.13 -9.55
N LEU A 65 5.12 -6.81 -8.26
CA LEU A 65 4.62 -5.53 -7.80
C LEU A 65 5.43 -4.36 -8.36
N ARG A 66 6.75 -4.50 -8.38
CA ARG A 66 7.63 -3.44 -8.91
C ARG A 66 7.36 -3.20 -10.40
N GLU A 67 7.11 -4.25 -11.15
CA GLU A 67 6.83 -4.14 -12.59
C GLU A 67 5.47 -3.51 -12.87
N GLN A 68 4.48 -3.77 -12.01
CA GLN A 68 3.12 -3.26 -12.19
C GLN A 68 2.95 -1.85 -11.66
N ALA A 69 3.73 -1.45 -10.65
CA ALA A 69 3.59 -0.17 -9.99
C ALA A 69 4.46 0.90 -10.62
N GLU A 70 4.06 2.15 -10.43
CA GLU A 70 4.97 3.27 -10.53
C GLU A 70 5.68 3.37 -9.20
N VAL A 71 7.00 3.27 -9.19
CA VAL A 71 7.78 3.32 -7.96
C VAL A 71 8.31 4.72 -7.76
N VAL A 72 7.98 5.34 -6.64
CA VAL A 72 8.37 6.72 -6.32
C VAL A 72 9.23 6.77 -5.08
N GLU A 73 10.05 7.80 -4.96
CA GLU A 73 10.78 8.09 -3.75
C GLU A 73 9.85 8.79 -2.77
N PRO A 74 9.67 8.30 -1.52
CA PRO A 74 8.75 8.93 -0.57
C PRO A 74 9.15 10.37 -0.29
N ALA A 75 8.17 11.26 -0.27
CA ALA A 75 8.38 12.63 0.18
C ALA A 75 8.63 12.64 1.68
N ARG A 76 9.33 13.65 2.18
CA ARG A 76 9.57 13.80 3.61
C ARG A 76 8.27 14.14 4.32
N VAL A 77 7.98 13.44 5.42
CA VAL A 77 6.81 13.67 6.26
C VAL A 77 7.26 14.06 7.65
N GLY A 78 6.61 15.08 8.23
CA GLY A 78 6.97 15.59 9.53
C GLY A 78 6.90 14.53 10.63
N PRO A 79 7.93 14.43 11.50
CA PRO A 79 7.90 13.49 12.62
C PRO A 79 6.71 13.79 13.52
N GLY A 80 6.09 12.74 14.08
CA GLY A 80 4.92 12.91 14.95
C GLY A 80 3.59 12.98 14.22
N THR A 81 3.57 12.98 12.88
CA THR A 81 2.32 12.90 12.11
C THR A 81 1.55 11.65 12.49
N VAL A 82 2.24 10.53 12.65
CA VAL A 82 1.73 9.29 13.24
C VAL A 82 2.74 8.81 14.28
N LYS A 83 2.30 7.97 15.22
CA LYS A 83 3.18 7.48 16.30
C LYS A 83 4.30 6.60 15.78
N ASP A 84 3.96 5.67 14.89
CA ASP A 84 4.94 4.75 14.33
C ASP A 84 5.67 5.43 13.17
N SER A 85 6.94 5.77 13.40
CA SER A 85 7.75 6.44 12.39
C SER A 85 7.95 5.61 11.13
N THR A 86 7.76 4.28 11.20
CA THR A 86 7.87 3.42 10.02
C THR A 86 6.71 3.61 9.05
N ASP A 87 5.61 4.23 9.49
CA ASP A 87 4.47 4.54 8.65
C ASP A 87 4.64 5.87 7.89
N LEU A 88 5.59 6.71 8.28
CA LEU A 88 5.84 7.98 7.60
C LEU A 88 6.17 7.82 6.11
N PRO A 89 7.01 6.85 5.71
CA PRO A 89 7.28 6.65 4.28
C PRO A 89 6.05 6.23 3.47
N VAL A 90 5.05 5.60 4.09
CA VAL A 90 3.80 5.24 3.40
C VAL A 90 3.04 6.51 3.03
N LEU A 91 2.92 7.44 3.98
CA LEU A 91 2.32 8.75 3.74
C LEU A 91 3.14 9.52 2.68
N GLY A 92 4.47 9.48 2.81
CA GLY A 92 5.37 10.11 1.85
C GLY A 92 5.24 9.55 0.43
N THR A 93 4.97 8.25 0.31
CA THR A 93 4.73 7.61 -0.98
C THR A 93 3.47 8.17 -1.64
N ALA A 94 2.40 8.29 -0.85
CA ALA A 94 1.14 8.86 -1.36
C ALA A 94 1.33 10.29 -1.86
N SER A 95 2.05 11.09 -1.10
CA SER A 95 2.32 12.49 -1.45
C SER A 95 3.21 12.59 -2.70
N ALA A 96 4.34 11.88 -2.71
CA ALA A 96 5.28 11.91 -3.83
C ALA A 96 4.64 11.41 -5.13
N GLY A 97 3.76 10.42 -5.04
CA GLY A 97 3.05 9.86 -6.18
C GLY A 97 1.86 10.66 -6.64
N ALA A 98 1.53 11.77 -5.97
CA ALA A 98 0.33 12.55 -6.23
C ALA A 98 -0.90 11.63 -6.31
N CYS A 99 -1.04 10.76 -5.32
CA CYS A 99 -2.08 9.74 -5.32
C CYS A 99 -3.47 10.31 -5.06
N ASP A 100 -4.47 9.63 -5.59
CA ASP A 100 -5.87 9.97 -5.37
C ASP A 100 -6.43 9.28 -4.13
N LEU A 101 -5.84 8.17 -3.72
CA LEU A 101 -6.22 7.41 -2.53
C LEU A 101 -5.00 6.77 -1.87
N LEU A 102 -5.04 6.72 -0.54
CA LEU A 102 -4.18 5.85 0.27
C LEU A 102 -5.06 4.82 0.95
N VAL A 103 -4.77 3.54 0.72
CA VAL A 103 -5.56 2.44 1.27
C VAL A 103 -4.78 1.75 2.37
N THR A 104 -5.36 1.67 3.55
CA THR A 104 -4.71 1.06 4.72
C THR A 104 -5.74 0.39 5.63
N GLY A 105 -5.29 -0.63 6.36
CA GLY A 105 -6.09 -1.21 7.45
C GLY A 105 -5.64 -0.73 8.82
N ASP A 106 -4.62 0.11 8.89
CA ASP A 106 -4.08 0.60 10.15
C ASP A 106 -4.99 1.68 10.75
N ALA A 107 -5.51 1.42 11.95
CA ALA A 107 -6.46 2.33 12.60
C ALA A 107 -5.86 3.72 12.87
N GLU A 108 -4.57 3.80 13.18
CA GLU A 108 -3.93 5.07 13.47
C GLU A 108 -3.81 5.93 12.22
N ILE A 109 -3.43 5.32 11.10
CA ILE A 109 -3.35 6.04 9.83
C ILE A 109 -4.75 6.45 9.37
N LEU A 110 -5.74 5.56 9.51
CA LEU A 110 -7.14 5.85 9.16
C LEU A 110 -7.70 7.04 9.94
N ARG A 111 -7.26 7.26 11.16
CA ARG A 111 -7.72 8.41 11.97
C ARG A 111 -7.35 9.75 11.36
N LEU A 112 -6.31 9.81 10.54
CA LEU A 112 -5.93 11.04 9.86
C LEU A 112 -6.98 11.47 8.83
N ARG A 113 -7.73 10.53 8.29
CA ARG A 113 -8.76 10.70 7.25
C ARG A 113 -8.23 11.20 5.92
N GLU A 114 -7.28 12.09 5.93
CA GLU A 114 -6.60 12.56 4.73
C GLU A 114 -5.19 12.99 5.07
N PHE A 115 -4.34 13.03 4.07
CA PHE A 115 -2.98 13.54 4.19
C PHE A 115 -2.66 14.34 2.93
N THR A 116 -2.37 15.63 3.09
CA THR A 116 -2.10 16.58 1.99
C THR A 116 -3.19 16.55 0.91
N GLY A 117 -4.45 16.44 1.35
CA GLY A 117 -5.60 16.38 0.46
C GLY A 117 -5.90 15.00 -0.12
N ILE A 118 -5.09 13.98 0.21
CA ILE A 118 -5.29 12.61 -0.26
C ILE A 118 -6.17 11.87 0.73
N PRO A 119 -7.36 11.40 0.35
CA PRO A 119 -8.21 10.61 1.24
C PRO A 119 -7.53 9.32 1.66
N ILE A 120 -7.67 8.97 2.94
CA ILE A 120 -7.17 7.72 3.51
C ILE A 120 -8.39 6.85 3.79
N VAL A 121 -8.42 5.68 3.16
CA VAL A 121 -9.59 4.81 3.21
C VAL A 121 -9.20 3.37 3.57
N SER A 122 -10.18 2.63 4.10
CA SER A 122 -10.02 1.20 4.36
C SER A 122 -10.12 0.41 3.06
N PRO A 123 -9.68 -0.87 3.04
CA PRO A 123 -9.90 -1.71 1.87
C PRO A 123 -11.37 -1.79 1.45
N ARG A 124 -12.29 -1.83 2.41
CA ARG A 124 -13.73 -1.87 2.12
C ARG A 124 -14.18 -0.60 1.41
N GLU A 125 -13.81 0.56 1.94
CA GLU A 125 -14.17 1.82 1.33
C GLU A 125 -13.56 1.96 -0.08
N CYS A 126 -12.32 1.49 -0.25
CA CYS A 126 -11.66 1.50 -1.55
C CYS A 126 -12.43 0.63 -2.53
N TYR A 127 -12.80 -0.58 -2.13
CA TYR A 127 -13.57 -1.50 -2.97
C TYR A 127 -14.89 -0.86 -3.43
N GLU A 128 -15.59 -0.22 -2.50
CA GLU A 128 -16.85 0.46 -2.81
C GLU A 128 -16.65 1.65 -3.77
N ARG A 129 -15.57 2.40 -3.59
CA ARG A 129 -15.25 3.53 -4.50
C ARG A 129 -14.92 3.02 -5.90
N PHE A 130 -14.21 1.91 -6.02
CA PHE A 130 -13.87 1.34 -7.31
C PHE A 130 -15.11 0.84 -8.07
N ALA A 131 -16.14 0.45 -7.34
CA ALA A 131 -17.39 -0.05 -7.93
C ALA A 131 -18.31 1.05 -8.46
N ARG A 132 -18.01 2.31 -8.17
CA ARG A 132 -18.85 3.45 -8.59
C ARG A 132 -18.63 3.87 -10.04
#